data_d5dfa4519c30b2abc3f292a62a365028
#
_entry.id   d5dfa4519c30b2abc3f292a62a365028
#
_cell.length_a   1.000
_cell.length_b   1.000
_cell.length_c   1.000
_cell.angle_alpha   90.00
_cell.angle_beta   90.00
_cell.angle_gamma   90.00
#
_symmetry.space_group_name_H-M   'P 1'
#
loop_
_entity.id
_entity.type
_entity.pdbx_description
1 polymer ?
#
loop_
_entity_poly.entity_id
_entity_poly.type
_entity_poly.pdbx_seq_one_letter_code
_entity_poly.pdbx_strand_id
1 'polypeptide(L)'
;MTEQDFVMNTNFYQHLNEQLEQTKSDGLYKKERIITSDQSSEITVNGQQVLNFCANNYLGLANHPDLIKAAKQGLDEHGFGTASVRFICGTQDIHKTLETKLSDFLGTEDTILYSSCFDANGGLFETLMGPEDAIISDELNHASIIDGIRLSKAKRYRYKNNNLDDLEQQLKQADADGARFKLIATDGVFSMDG
;
A
#
# COMPACT_ATOMS: atom_id res chain seq x y z
N MET A 1 42.54 -17.23 11.93
CA MET A 1 41.37 -16.35 12.00
C MET A 1 40.49 -16.93 13.10
N THR A 2 40.58 -16.32 14.24
CA THR A 2 39.82 -16.70 15.43
C THR A 2 38.34 -16.40 15.19
N GLU A 3 37.50 -17.37 15.46
CA GLU A 3 36.05 -17.20 15.57
C GLU A 3 35.80 -16.07 16.60
N GLN A 4 35.52 -14.89 16.10
CA GLN A 4 34.94 -13.86 16.92
C GLN A 4 33.53 -14.34 17.24
N ASP A 5 33.32 -14.74 18.49
CA ASP A 5 32.00 -15.00 19.05
C ASP A 5 31.06 -13.85 18.68
N PHE A 6 30.15 -14.12 17.80
CA PHE A 6 29.02 -13.24 17.51
C PHE A 6 28.18 -13.27 18.78
N VAL A 7 28.43 -12.33 19.68
CA VAL A 7 27.62 -12.18 20.89
C VAL A 7 26.22 -11.78 20.42
N MET A 8 25.39 -12.77 20.17
CA MET A 8 23.96 -12.55 19.97
C MET A 8 23.43 -11.82 21.21
N ASN A 9 22.77 -10.70 21.01
CA ASN A 9 22.12 -9.98 22.09
C ASN A 9 21.00 -10.84 22.67
N THR A 10 21.33 -11.72 23.62
CA THR A 10 20.41 -12.68 24.22
C THR A 10 19.20 -12.00 24.84
N ASN A 11 19.33 -10.79 25.37
CA ASN A 11 18.24 -10.02 25.94
C ASN A 11 17.22 -9.60 24.88
N PHE A 12 17.68 -9.26 23.66
CA PHE A 12 16.78 -8.90 22.56
C PHE A 12 15.99 -10.13 22.06
N TYR A 13 16.65 -11.26 21.89
CA TYR A 13 15.97 -12.50 21.49
C TYR A 13 15.01 -13.01 22.57
N GLN A 14 15.38 -12.88 23.85
CA GLN A 14 14.45 -13.18 24.93
C GLN A 14 13.23 -12.30 24.89
N HIS A 15 13.39 -10.99 24.71
CA HIS A 15 12.28 -10.05 24.55
C HIS A 15 11.37 -10.42 23.37
N LEU A 16 11.95 -10.75 22.21
CA LEU A 16 11.15 -11.17 21.04
C LEU A 16 10.35 -12.46 21.31
N ASN A 17 10.96 -13.43 22.00
CA ASN A 17 10.26 -14.66 22.38
C ASN A 17 9.09 -14.37 23.35
N GLU A 18 9.31 -13.52 24.35
CA GLU A 18 8.25 -13.11 25.27
C GLU A 18 7.09 -12.42 24.53
N GLN A 19 7.38 -11.52 23.55
CA GLN A 19 6.36 -10.89 22.73
C GLN A 19 5.60 -11.91 21.86
N LEU A 20 6.29 -12.90 21.29
CA LEU A 20 5.66 -13.97 20.51
C LEU A 20 4.74 -14.84 21.37
N GLU A 21 5.17 -15.23 22.56
CA GLU A 21 4.33 -16.01 23.48
C GLU A 21 3.12 -15.18 23.97
N GLN A 22 3.30 -13.90 24.24
CA GLN A 22 2.19 -13.01 24.57
C GLN A 22 1.20 -12.93 23.40
N THR A 23 1.67 -12.74 22.17
CA THR A 23 0.84 -12.70 20.96
C THR A 23 0.03 -14.00 20.77
N LYS A 24 0.62 -15.16 21.12
CA LYS A 24 -0.08 -16.45 21.08
C LYS A 24 -1.13 -16.55 22.18
N SER A 25 -0.79 -16.14 23.41
CA SER A 25 -1.70 -16.20 24.56
C SER A 25 -2.92 -15.28 24.38
N ASP A 26 -2.74 -14.14 23.70
CA ASP A 26 -3.79 -13.19 23.40
C ASP A 26 -4.64 -13.62 22.19
N GLY A 27 -4.35 -14.77 21.56
CA GLY A 27 -5.06 -15.26 20.38
C GLY A 27 -4.80 -14.44 19.10
N LEU A 28 -3.78 -13.59 19.09
CA LEU A 28 -3.44 -12.72 17.97
C LEU A 28 -2.49 -13.36 16.97
N TYR A 29 -1.91 -14.51 17.32
CA TYR A 29 -1.00 -15.22 16.43
C TYR A 29 -1.74 -15.83 15.25
N LYS A 30 -1.45 -15.33 14.03
CA LYS A 30 -2.07 -15.80 12.79
C LYS A 30 -1.26 -16.95 12.18
N LYS A 31 -1.92 -18.10 12.01
CA LYS A 31 -1.35 -19.19 11.20
C LYS A 31 -1.71 -18.97 9.74
N GLU A 32 -0.71 -18.97 8.89
CA GLU A 32 -0.91 -18.89 7.44
C GLU A 32 -1.61 -20.14 6.92
N ARG A 33 -2.51 -19.92 5.95
CA ARG A 33 -3.20 -20.98 5.23
C ARG A 33 -2.58 -21.11 3.85
N ILE A 34 -2.06 -22.29 3.54
CA ILE A 34 -1.35 -22.53 2.28
C ILE A 34 -2.38 -22.83 1.19
N ILE A 35 -2.43 -21.95 0.18
CA ILE A 35 -3.25 -22.12 -1.02
C ILE A 35 -2.40 -22.86 -2.05
N THR A 36 -2.95 -23.93 -2.63
CA THR A 36 -2.28 -24.78 -3.61
C THR A 36 -2.96 -24.79 -4.98
N SER A 37 -3.95 -23.92 -5.16
CA SER A 37 -4.64 -23.70 -6.44
C SER A 37 -4.37 -22.28 -6.96
N ASP A 38 -4.93 -21.95 -8.12
CA ASP A 38 -5.03 -20.59 -8.63
C ASP A 38 -5.84 -19.70 -7.69
N GLN A 39 -5.61 -18.38 -7.79
CA GLN A 39 -6.37 -17.37 -7.06
C GLN A 39 -7.73 -17.14 -7.75
N SER A 40 -8.79 -17.71 -7.20
CA SER A 40 -10.16 -17.57 -7.70
C SER A 40 -11.18 -17.53 -6.56
N SER A 41 -12.47 -17.55 -6.89
CA SER A 41 -13.56 -17.66 -5.89
C SER A 41 -13.55 -19.02 -5.17
N GLU A 42 -13.08 -20.07 -5.84
CA GLU A 42 -12.86 -21.41 -5.27
C GLU A 42 -11.36 -21.69 -5.25
N ILE A 43 -10.83 -22.02 -4.09
CA ILE A 43 -9.41 -22.28 -3.88
C ILE A 43 -9.21 -23.59 -3.12
N THR A 44 -8.04 -24.19 -3.27
CA THR A 44 -7.64 -25.34 -2.48
C THR A 44 -6.74 -24.91 -1.33
N VAL A 45 -7.17 -25.16 -0.11
CA VAL A 45 -6.41 -24.85 1.12
C VAL A 45 -6.25 -26.13 1.94
N ASN A 46 -5.01 -26.48 2.25
CA ASN A 46 -4.70 -27.70 3.00
C ASN A 46 -5.36 -28.98 2.40
N GLY A 47 -5.42 -29.04 1.06
CA GLY A 47 -6.01 -30.17 0.33
C GLY A 47 -7.54 -30.19 0.27
N GLN A 48 -8.22 -29.15 0.76
CA GLN A 48 -9.67 -29.02 0.72
C GLN A 48 -10.08 -27.85 -0.17
N GLN A 49 -11.13 -28.03 -0.97
CA GLN A 49 -11.74 -26.92 -1.72
C GLN A 49 -12.59 -26.08 -0.79
N VAL A 50 -12.40 -24.77 -0.86
CA VAL A 50 -13.14 -23.78 -0.06
C VAL A 50 -13.48 -22.55 -0.91
N LEU A 51 -14.55 -21.86 -0.53
CA LEU A 51 -14.88 -20.54 -1.11
C LEU A 51 -14.01 -19.47 -0.47
N ASN A 52 -13.45 -18.60 -1.31
CA ASN A 52 -12.55 -17.51 -0.88
C ASN A 52 -13.31 -16.20 -0.81
N PHE A 53 -13.70 -15.78 0.39
CA PHE A 53 -14.33 -14.49 0.66
C PHE A 53 -13.35 -13.42 1.18
N CYS A 54 -12.05 -13.74 1.25
CA CYS A 54 -11.04 -12.87 1.88
C CYS A 54 -10.11 -12.20 0.87
N ALA A 55 -10.33 -12.39 -0.43
CA ALA A 55 -9.42 -11.89 -1.46
C ALA A 55 -9.73 -10.44 -1.87
N ASN A 56 -8.69 -9.67 -2.15
CA ASN A 56 -8.79 -8.35 -2.79
C ASN A 56 -8.91 -8.46 -4.32
N ASN A 57 -9.49 -9.54 -4.82
CA ASN A 57 -9.67 -9.82 -6.26
C ASN A 57 -11.04 -9.31 -6.75
N TYR A 58 -11.36 -8.05 -6.46
CA TYR A 58 -12.67 -7.45 -6.71
C TYR A 58 -13.13 -7.52 -8.16
N LEU A 59 -12.21 -7.46 -9.11
CA LEU A 59 -12.51 -7.52 -10.55
C LEU A 59 -12.37 -8.94 -11.13
N GLY A 60 -11.99 -9.94 -10.33
CA GLY A 60 -11.79 -11.31 -10.81
C GLY A 60 -10.61 -11.50 -11.76
N LEU A 61 -9.64 -10.59 -11.75
CA LEU A 61 -8.55 -10.54 -12.73
C LEU A 61 -7.29 -11.33 -12.31
N ALA A 62 -7.20 -11.79 -11.07
CA ALA A 62 -5.97 -12.41 -10.55
C ALA A 62 -5.53 -13.65 -11.35
N ASN A 63 -6.47 -14.38 -11.95
CA ASN A 63 -6.20 -15.56 -12.79
C ASN A 63 -6.84 -15.44 -14.19
N HIS A 64 -6.99 -14.21 -14.71
CA HIS A 64 -7.60 -14.01 -16.02
C HIS A 64 -6.62 -14.48 -17.14
N PRO A 65 -7.08 -15.32 -18.10
CA PRO A 65 -6.19 -15.91 -19.10
C PRO A 65 -5.50 -14.87 -19.99
N ASP A 66 -6.16 -13.77 -20.33
CA ASP A 66 -5.56 -12.72 -21.15
C ASP A 66 -4.46 -11.98 -20.40
N LEU A 67 -4.60 -11.77 -19.08
CA LEU A 67 -3.54 -11.17 -18.26
C LEU A 67 -2.34 -12.09 -18.12
N ILE A 68 -2.57 -13.39 -17.93
CA ILE A 68 -1.50 -14.39 -17.91
C ILE A 68 -0.75 -14.40 -19.24
N LYS A 69 -1.48 -14.36 -20.37
CA LYS A 69 -0.88 -14.32 -21.71
C LYS A 69 -0.06 -13.04 -21.89
N ALA A 70 -0.60 -11.89 -21.54
CA ALA A 70 0.11 -10.61 -21.64
C ALA A 70 1.37 -10.57 -20.76
N ALA A 71 1.30 -11.12 -19.54
CA ALA A 71 2.46 -11.21 -18.66
C ALA A 71 3.57 -12.10 -19.23
N LYS A 72 3.22 -13.26 -19.81
CA LYS A 72 4.18 -14.14 -20.49
C LYS A 72 4.84 -13.45 -21.68
N GLN A 73 4.06 -12.76 -22.51
CA GLN A 73 4.57 -11.98 -23.64
C GLN A 73 5.53 -10.88 -23.16
N GLY A 74 5.17 -10.13 -22.13
CA GLY A 74 6.06 -9.12 -21.55
C GLY A 74 7.38 -9.68 -21.04
N LEU A 75 7.37 -10.88 -20.46
CA LEU A 75 8.59 -11.58 -20.04
C LEU A 75 9.45 -11.99 -21.23
N ASP A 76 8.85 -12.46 -22.33
CA ASP A 76 9.56 -12.86 -23.54
C ASP A 76 10.21 -11.66 -24.24
N GLU A 77 9.53 -10.50 -24.25
CA GLU A 77 9.97 -9.28 -24.94
C GLU A 77 10.96 -8.44 -24.14
N HIS A 78 10.80 -8.36 -22.82
CA HIS A 78 11.54 -7.43 -21.95
C HIS A 78 12.39 -8.13 -20.87
N GLY A 79 12.27 -9.43 -20.70
CA GLY A 79 12.92 -10.18 -19.63
C GLY A 79 12.19 -10.09 -18.29
N PHE A 80 12.76 -10.74 -17.26
CA PHE A 80 12.09 -10.90 -15.97
C PHE A 80 12.10 -9.64 -15.09
N GLY A 81 13.17 -8.87 -15.14
CA GLY A 81 13.34 -7.77 -14.18
C GLY A 81 13.96 -6.51 -14.76
N THR A 82 13.80 -5.43 -14.01
CA THR A 82 14.46 -4.16 -14.29
C THR A 82 15.76 -4.05 -13.50
N ALA A 83 16.85 -3.70 -14.16
CA ALA A 83 18.20 -3.68 -13.58
C ALA A 83 18.59 -2.32 -12.99
N SER A 84 17.74 -1.30 -13.10
CA SER A 84 18.03 0.07 -12.65
C SER A 84 16.77 0.83 -12.29
N VAL A 85 16.94 1.89 -11.50
CA VAL A 85 15.86 2.87 -11.25
C VAL A 85 15.55 3.64 -12.53
N ARG A 86 14.31 4.08 -12.65
CA ARG A 86 13.75 4.63 -13.89
C ARG A 86 14.52 5.85 -14.43
N PHE A 87 14.90 6.77 -13.57
CA PHE A 87 15.55 8.02 -14.01
C PHE A 87 17.03 7.87 -14.39
N ILE A 88 17.67 6.72 -14.10
CA ILE A 88 19.05 6.46 -14.54
C ILE A 88 19.03 5.72 -15.89
N CYS A 89 18.67 4.43 -15.90
CA CYS A 89 18.60 3.60 -17.11
C CYS A 89 17.54 2.47 -17.02
N GLY A 90 16.51 2.63 -16.19
CA GLY A 90 15.48 1.62 -15.96
C GLY A 90 14.12 1.90 -16.61
N THR A 91 13.97 3.02 -17.34
CA THR A 91 12.72 3.30 -18.06
C THR A 91 12.65 2.51 -19.35
N GLN A 92 11.65 1.66 -19.46
CA GLN A 92 11.32 0.88 -20.66
C GLN A 92 10.11 1.52 -21.37
N ASP A 93 9.90 1.17 -22.63
CA ASP A 93 8.78 1.62 -23.46
C ASP A 93 7.41 1.22 -22.89
N ILE A 94 7.32 0.02 -22.28
CA ILE A 94 6.09 -0.43 -21.61
C ILE A 94 5.69 0.47 -20.44
N HIS A 95 6.64 1.07 -19.72
CA HIS A 95 6.34 2.06 -18.70
C HIS A 95 5.63 3.28 -19.32
N LYS A 96 6.20 3.81 -20.40
CA LYS A 96 5.62 4.99 -21.08
C LYS A 96 4.28 4.69 -21.73
N THR A 97 4.13 3.50 -22.29
CA THR A 97 2.85 3.03 -22.85
C THR A 97 1.77 2.95 -21.76
N LEU A 98 2.10 2.42 -20.59
CA LEU A 98 1.15 2.34 -19.47
C LEU A 98 0.79 3.73 -18.93
N GLU A 99 1.77 4.61 -18.74
CA GLU A 99 1.55 5.99 -18.30
C GLU A 99 0.60 6.73 -19.24
N THR A 100 0.83 6.64 -20.55
CA THR A 100 -0.05 7.26 -21.56
C THR A 100 -1.47 6.70 -21.51
N LYS A 101 -1.63 5.37 -21.45
CA LYS A 101 -2.95 4.76 -21.38
C LYS A 101 -3.72 5.12 -20.11
N LEU A 102 -3.02 5.24 -18.98
CA LEU A 102 -3.65 5.66 -17.72
C LEU A 102 -4.03 7.14 -17.76
N SER A 103 -3.19 8.01 -18.31
CA SER A 103 -3.51 9.42 -18.50
C SER A 103 -4.74 9.61 -19.40
N ASP A 104 -4.81 8.91 -20.52
CA ASP A 104 -5.96 8.93 -21.42
C ASP A 104 -7.24 8.44 -20.72
N PHE A 105 -7.13 7.33 -19.97
CA PHE A 105 -8.28 6.75 -19.26
C PHE A 105 -8.81 7.65 -18.15
N LEU A 106 -7.91 8.30 -17.40
CA LEU A 106 -8.26 9.16 -16.26
C LEU A 106 -8.53 10.62 -16.66
N GLY A 107 -8.17 11.02 -17.88
CA GLY A 107 -8.28 12.40 -18.35
C GLY A 107 -7.27 13.33 -17.67
N THR A 108 -6.09 12.84 -17.34
CA THR A 108 -4.99 13.60 -16.71
C THR A 108 -3.92 13.95 -17.75
N GLU A 109 -3.12 14.97 -17.48
CA GLU A 109 -2.03 15.39 -18.39
C GLU A 109 -0.87 14.38 -18.40
N ASP A 110 -0.58 13.76 -17.26
CA ASP A 110 0.49 12.78 -17.11
C ASP A 110 0.19 11.80 -15.98
N THR A 111 0.96 10.71 -15.90
CA THR A 111 0.85 9.64 -14.89
C THR A 111 2.23 9.26 -14.40
N ILE A 112 2.37 9.05 -13.10
CA ILE A 112 3.54 8.45 -12.47
C ILE A 112 3.19 7.07 -11.94
N LEU A 113 4.08 6.09 -12.16
CA LEU A 113 3.91 4.70 -11.72
C LEU A 113 4.70 4.41 -10.45
N TYR A 114 4.10 3.64 -9.56
CA TYR A 114 4.73 3.07 -8.37
C TYR A 114 4.58 1.55 -8.38
N SER A 115 5.46 0.84 -7.67
CA SER A 115 5.44 -0.62 -7.58
C SER A 115 4.23 -1.16 -6.81
N SER A 116 3.65 -0.37 -5.93
CA SER A 116 2.43 -0.69 -5.18
C SER A 116 1.67 0.57 -4.78
N CYS A 117 0.39 0.39 -4.39
CA CYS A 117 -0.38 1.48 -3.77
C CYS A 117 0.26 1.95 -2.45
N PHE A 118 0.89 1.04 -1.70
CA PHE A 118 1.59 1.40 -0.47
C PHE A 118 2.76 2.36 -0.75
N ASP A 119 3.57 2.06 -1.76
CA ASP A 119 4.69 2.92 -2.19
C ASP A 119 4.19 4.26 -2.72
N ALA A 120 3.08 4.27 -3.47
CA ALA A 120 2.47 5.50 -3.95
C ALA A 120 2.04 6.42 -2.80
N ASN A 121 1.33 5.88 -1.81
CA ASN A 121 0.91 6.62 -0.63
C ASN A 121 2.11 7.05 0.23
N GLY A 122 3.15 6.22 0.34
CA GLY A 122 4.39 6.56 1.03
C GLY A 122 5.15 7.72 0.39
N GLY A 123 5.13 7.80 -0.95
CA GLY A 123 5.84 8.83 -1.71
C GLY A 123 5.07 10.13 -1.94
N LEU A 124 3.74 10.10 -1.85
CA LEU A 124 2.90 11.22 -2.26
C LEU A 124 2.98 12.41 -1.30
N PHE A 125 2.66 12.17 -0.03
CA PHE A 125 2.42 13.25 0.94
C PHE A 125 3.68 14.02 1.29
N GLU A 126 4.80 13.33 1.53
CA GLU A 126 6.08 13.98 1.83
C GLU A 126 6.61 14.81 0.65
N THR A 127 6.32 14.36 -0.58
CA THR A 127 6.78 15.04 -1.79
C THR A 127 5.99 16.32 -2.07
N LEU A 128 4.68 16.31 -1.83
CA LEU A 128 3.79 17.42 -2.21
C LEU A 128 3.54 18.42 -1.10
N MET A 129 3.55 17.97 0.18
CA MET A 129 3.06 18.75 1.32
C MET A 129 4.18 19.02 2.33
N GLY A 130 4.45 20.30 2.58
CA GLY A 130 5.48 20.76 3.51
C GLY A 130 4.93 21.21 4.87
N PRO A 131 5.80 21.73 5.76
CA PRO A 131 5.41 22.16 7.13
C PRO A 131 4.38 23.30 7.16
N GLU A 132 4.24 24.04 6.07
CA GLU A 132 3.29 25.16 5.93
C GLU A 132 1.90 24.70 5.45
N ASP A 133 1.76 23.42 5.10
CA ASP A 133 0.57 22.83 4.53
C ASP A 133 -0.19 21.97 5.56
N ALA A 134 -1.39 21.58 5.21
CA ALA A 134 -2.25 20.72 6.02
C ALA A 134 -2.74 19.51 5.24
N ILE A 135 -2.78 18.35 5.92
CA ILE A 135 -3.40 17.13 5.40
C ILE A 135 -4.56 16.78 6.32
N ILE A 136 -5.77 16.71 5.76
CA ILE A 136 -7.01 16.38 6.45
C ILE A 136 -7.39 14.96 6.03
N SER A 137 -7.23 13.99 6.94
CA SER A 137 -7.36 12.57 6.67
C SER A 137 -8.61 11.97 7.32
N ASP A 138 -9.32 11.14 6.55
CA ASP A 138 -10.35 10.28 7.14
C ASP A 138 -9.71 9.33 8.18
N GLU A 139 -10.42 9.09 9.29
CA GLU A 139 -9.90 8.28 10.41
C GLU A 139 -9.77 6.79 10.08
N LEU A 140 -10.53 6.29 9.10
CA LEU A 140 -10.54 4.90 8.67
C LEU A 140 -9.71 4.63 7.41
N ASN A 141 -8.97 5.62 6.93
CA ASN A 141 -8.08 5.45 5.79
C ASN A 141 -7.15 4.25 5.96
N HIS A 142 -6.81 3.61 4.83
CA HIS A 142 -5.88 2.50 4.79
C HIS A 142 -4.53 2.84 5.47
N ALA A 143 -3.91 1.85 6.09
CA ALA A 143 -2.64 2.01 6.80
C ALA A 143 -1.55 2.71 5.97
N SER A 144 -1.47 2.45 4.67
CA SER A 144 -0.50 3.09 3.77
C SER A 144 -0.70 4.60 3.65
N ILE A 145 -1.95 5.09 3.65
CA ILE A 145 -2.26 6.52 3.66
C ILE A 145 -1.85 7.13 5.00
N ILE A 146 -2.19 6.46 6.11
CA ILE A 146 -1.82 6.91 7.46
C ILE A 146 -0.31 7.00 7.60
N ASP A 147 0.43 5.99 7.14
CA ASP A 147 1.89 5.94 7.23
C ASP A 147 2.54 6.95 6.28
N GLY A 148 2.02 7.10 5.06
CA GLY A 148 2.48 8.14 4.13
C GLY A 148 2.30 9.56 4.69
N ILE A 149 1.16 9.84 5.34
CA ILE A 149 0.92 11.12 6.03
C ILE A 149 1.89 11.31 7.21
N ARG A 150 2.26 10.24 7.92
CA ARG A 150 3.24 10.29 9.03
C ARG A 150 4.64 10.67 8.56
N LEU A 151 5.02 10.30 7.34
CA LEU A 151 6.30 10.67 6.75
C LEU A 151 6.36 12.15 6.38
N SER A 152 5.23 12.78 6.04
CA SER A 152 5.15 14.20 5.72
C SER A 152 5.37 15.08 6.96
N LYS A 153 5.95 16.28 6.73
CA LYS A 153 6.09 17.34 7.74
C LYS A 153 4.88 18.25 7.83
N ALA A 154 3.87 18.05 6.98
CA ALA A 154 2.64 18.83 7.00
C ALA A 154 1.87 18.67 8.30
N LYS A 155 1.09 19.69 8.67
CA LYS A 155 0.17 19.61 9.81
C LYS A 155 -0.91 18.57 9.51
N ARG A 156 -1.21 17.71 10.49
CA ARG A 156 -2.15 16.59 10.32
C ARG A 156 -3.43 16.84 11.09
N TYR A 157 -4.53 16.74 10.37
CA TYR A 157 -5.90 16.82 10.91
C TYR A 157 -6.61 15.51 10.57
N ARG A 158 -7.46 15.03 11.46
CA ARG A 158 -8.21 13.80 11.27
C ARG A 158 -9.68 14.09 11.51
N TYR A 159 -10.53 13.65 10.60
CA TYR A 159 -11.98 13.75 10.73
C TYR A 159 -12.61 12.36 10.82
N LYS A 160 -13.78 12.29 11.44
CA LYS A 160 -14.55 11.06 11.59
C LYS A 160 -15.04 10.56 10.24
N ASN A 161 -14.97 9.25 10.03
CA ASN A 161 -15.37 8.63 8.78
C ASN A 161 -16.78 9.09 8.35
N ASN A 162 -16.89 9.44 7.07
CA ASN A 162 -18.11 9.88 6.41
C ASN A 162 -18.84 11.06 7.13
N ASN A 163 -18.15 11.87 7.91
CA ASN A 163 -18.70 13.00 8.63
C ASN A 163 -18.23 14.33 8.00
N LEU A 164 -19.09 14.90 7.14
CA LEU A 164 -18.77 16.13 6.42
C LEU A 164 -18.73 17.37 7.34
N ASP A 165 -19.49 17.38 8.43
CA ASP A 165 -19.47 18.48 9.40
C ASP A 165 -18.12 18.51 10.14
N ASP A 166 -17.61 17.34 10.53
CA ASP A 166 -16.30 17.24 11.16
C ASP A 166 -15.18 17.58 10.16
N LEU A 167 -15.28 17.11 8.91
CA LEU A 167 -14.36 17.49 7.84
C LEU A 167 -14.31 19.03 7.68
N GLU A 168 -15.47 19.69 7.64
CA GLU A 168 -15.53 21.15 7.53
C GLU A 168 -14.89 21.84 8.74
N GLN A 169 -15.08 21.30 9.95
CA GLN A 169 -14.42 21.82 11.16
C GLN A 169 -12.90 21.70 11.07
N GLN A 170 -12.37 20.55 10.60
CA GLN A 170 -10.93 20.36 10.45
C GLN A 170 -10.34 21.29 9.37
N LEU A 171 -11.07 21.53 8.29
CA LEU A 171 -10.67 22.48 7.25
C LEU A 171 -10.61 23.92 7.79
N LYS A 172 -11.62 24.36 8.56
CA LYS A 172 -11.63 25.67 9.22
C LYS A 172 -10.49 25.80 10.23
N GLN A 173 -10.19 24.73 10.97
CA GLN A 173 -9.07 24.72 11.91
C GLN A 173 -7.73 24.86 11.16
N ALA A 174 -7.55 24.16 10.05
CA ALA A 174 -6.35 24.29 9.22
C ALA A 174 -6.18 25.71 8.67
N ASP A 175 -7.29 26.39 8.28
CA ASP A 175 -7.26 27.80 7.87
C ASP A 175 -6.85 28.72 9.04
N ALA A 176 -7.44 28.52 10.22
CA ALA A 176 -7.11 29.30 11.41
C ALA A 176 -5.63 29.14 11.84
N ASP A 177 -5.07 27.94 11.61
CA ASP A 177 -3.67 27.63 11.89
C ASP A 177 -2.71 28.14 10.78
N GLY A 178 -3.24 28.81 9.74
CA GLY A 178 -2.50 29.44 8.67
C GLY A 178 -1.94 28.48 7.63
N ALA A 179 -2.62 27.36 7.36
CA ALA A 179 -2.18 26.42 6.32
C ALA A 179 -2.20 27.08 4.93
N ARG A 180 -1.09 26.95 4.21
CA ARG A 180 -0.95 27.45 2.83
C ARG A 180 -1.81 26.66 1.85
N PHE A 181 -1.68 25.34 1.89
CA PHE A 181 -2.49 24.41 1.11
C PHE A 181 -3.14 23.38 2.03
N LYS A 182 -4.27 22.86 1.61
CA LYS A 182 -5.01 21.82 2.32
C LYS A 182 -5.27 20.66 1.37
N LEU A 183 -4.83 19.45 1.75
CA LEU A 183 -5.06 18.22 1.04
C LEU A 183 -6.02 17.36 1.85
N ILE A 184 -7.14 16.97 1.25
CA ILE A 184 -8.07 15.99 1.83
C ILE A 184 -7.66 14.61 1.32
N ALA A 185 -7.49 13.66 2.23
CA ALA A 185 -7.18 12.26 1.91
C ALA A 185 -8.27 11.33 2.44
N THR A 186 -8.84 10.54 1.53
CA THR A 186 -9.88 9.55 1.86
C THR A 186 -9.81 8.37 0.91
N ASP A 187 -10.19 7.18 1.39
CA ASP A 187 -10.42 6.02 0.54
C ASP A 187 -11.80 6.10 -0.12
N GLY A 188 -11.94 5.48 -1.29
CA GLY A 188 -13.23 5.30 -1.96
C GLY A 188 -13.97 4.05 -1.50
N VAL A 189 -13.24 3.04 -1.02
CA VAL A 189 -13.75 1.80 -0.39
C VAL A 189 -12.83 1.49 0.79
N PHE A 190 -13.38 1.48 1.99
CA PHE A 190 -12.62 1.26 3.21
C PHE A 190 -12.41 -0.23 3.47
N SER A 191 -11.17 -0.62 3.76
CA SER A 191 -10.73 -2.03 3.84
C SER A 191 -11.55 -2.88 4.82
N MET A 192 -12.01 -2.30 5.93
CA MET A 192 -12.71 -3.03 6.99
C MET A 192 -14.21 -2.70 7.05
N ASP A 193 -14.66 -1.62 6.41
CA ASP A 193 -16.01 -1.07 6.58
C ASP A 193 -16.78 -1.00 5.25
N GLY A 194 -16.10 -1.11 4.12
CA GLY A 194 -16.71 -1.12 2.77
C GLY A 194 -16.85 0.22 2.10
#